data_6567f8207b96255f3f623064b5e54a29
#
_entry.id   6567f8207b96255f3f623064b5e54a29
#
_cell.length_a   1.000
_cell.length_b   1.000
_cell.length_c   1.000
_cell.angle_alpha   90.00
_cell.angle_beta   90.00
_cell.angle_gamma   90.00
#
_symmetry.space_group_name_H-M   'P 1'
#
loop_
_entity.id
_entity.type
_entity.pdbx_description
1 polymer ?
#
loop_
_entity_poly.entity_id
_entity_poly.type
_entity_poly.pdbx_seq_one_letter_code
_entity_poly.pdbx_strand_id
1 'polypeptide(L)'
;MKKIIFVFLCLCISQSIFAQRQIAITFDDLIFVPQDDLTQMKTLTQKLLTTLKQNKVPAIGFVNETKLHKPNEEAARTAILKMWIDDGFELGNHTYSHLDMFKATAEEFQKDLLSGEVVTKKLLAAKGKQERYFRHPYLNTGATPDQKSAFDKIIADNHYTVAPVTVDNGDYIFASVYAEALKKNDRTMMKRIADAYIPYMNSVLDFYEKQSKTLLGYEMKQILLVHANTINANHFGEMIAMMQKRGYQFISLEEALRDKAYQFTDSYTGRNGTSWIQRWAWTQKHQPTIKQFQEEPNVPEFIQKAYENREK
;
A
#
# COMPACT_ATOMS: atom_id res chain seq x y z
N MET A 1 35.30 56.84 33.13
CA MET A 1 34.93 55.47 33.01
C MET A 1 33.73 55.32 32.02
N LYS A 2 34.02 54.89 30.77
CA LYS A 2 32.97 54.73 29.73
C LYS A 2 32.40 53.32 29.87
N LYS A 3 31.07 53.19 30.15
CA LYS A 3 30.34 51.92 30.18
C LYS A 3 29.99 51.53 28.73
N ILE A 4 30.56 50.42 28.27
CA ILE A 4 30.21 49.79 26.99
C ILE A 4 29.00 48.89 27.26
N ILE A 5 27.84 49.19 26.67
CA ILE A 5 26.64 48.37 26.69
C ILE A 5 26.72 47.40 25.50
N PHE A 6 26.87 46.12 25.79
CA PHE A 6 26.77 45.04 24.80
C PHE A 6 25.31 44.74 24.57
N VAL A 7 24.76 45.08 23.40
CA VAL A 7 23.43 44.68 22.98
C VAL A 7 23.55 43.32 22.32
N PHE A 8 23.06 42.29 23.02
CA PHE A 8 22.93 40.93 22.47
C PHE A 8 21.71 40.90 21.53
N LEU A 9 21.94 40.91 20.24
CA LEU A 9 20.90 40.74 19.22
C LEU A 9 20.57 39.23 19.11
N CYS A 10 19.53 38.74 19.79
CA CYS A 10 19.00 37.39 19.61
C CYS A 10 18.36 37.33 18.23
N LEU A 11 19.06 36.75 17.24
CA LEU A 11 18.44 36.31 15.98
C LEU A 11 17.55 35.08 16.27
N CYS A 12 16.28 35.33 16.45
CA CYS A 12 15.27 34.25 16.39
C CYS A 12 15.18 33.79 14.94
N ILE A 13 15.94 32.74 14.58
CA ILE A 13 15.72 32.00 13.33
C ILE A 13 14.39 31.25 13.52
N SER A 14 13.31 31.85 13.02
CA SER A 14 12.03 31.12 12.84
C SER A 14 12.26 30.05 11.78
N GLN A 15 12.65 28.86 12.20
CA GLN A 15 12.55 27.68 11.35
C GLN A 15 11.06 27.50 11.05
N SER A 16 10.66 27.80 9.83
CA SER A 16 9.37 27.38 9.32
C SER A 16 9.34 25.86 9.40
N ILE A 17 8.67 25.32 10.42
CA ILE A 17 8.37 23.90 10.54
C ILE A 17 7.35 23.63 9.41
N PHE A 18 7.83 23.41 8.19
CA PHE A 18 6.99 22.76 7.20
C PHE A 18 6.62 21.39 7.79
N ALA A 19 5.34 21.19 8.00
CA ALA A 19 4.87 19.88 8.45
C ALA A 19 5.45 18.83 7.50
N GLN A 20 6.32 17.98 8.03
CA GLN A 20 7.03 16.98 7.25
C GLN A 20 5.99 15.99 6.70
N ARG A 21 6.01 15.75 5.38
CA ARG A 21 5.14 14.75 4.76
C ARG A 21 5.40 13.39 5.36
N GLN A 22 4.35 12.64 5.64
CA GLN A 22 4.46 11.31 6.26
C GLN A 22 3.72 10.28 5.43
N ILE A 23 4.32 9.08 5.28
CA ILE A 23 3.75 8.01 4.48
C ILE A 23 4.06 6.64 5.10
N ALA A 24 3.03 5.79 5.20
CA ALA A 24 3.16 4.38 5.51
C ALA A 24 3.18 3.57 4.21
N ILE A 25 4.07 2.59 4.14
CA ILE A 25 4.22 1.71 2.98
C ILE A 25 3.52 0.38 3.28
N THR A 26 2.59 0.00 2.40
CA THR A 26 1.85 -1.26 2.53
C THR A 26 1.96 -2.09 1.26
N PHE A 27 2.18 -3.39 1.41
CA PHE A 27 2.31 -4.35 0.32
C PHE A 27 1.13 -5.30 0.34
N ASP A 28 0.30 -5.29 -0.69
CA ASP A 28 -0.81 -6.22 -0.81
C ASP A 28 -0.37 -7.49 -1.56
N ASP A 29 -1.19 -8.51 -1.50
CA ASP A 29 -1.07 -9.75 -2.26
C ASP A 29 0.15 -10.63 -1.93
N LEU A 30 0.63 -10.61 -0.67
CA LEU A 30 1.71 -11.52 -0.31
C LEU A 30 1.29 -12.99 -0.59
N ILE A 31 2.25 -13.85 -1.07
CA ILE A 31 3.71 -13.69 -0.84
C ILE A 31 4.44 -12.93 -1.93
N PHE A 32 4.02 -13.03 -3.21
CA PHE A 32 4.64 -12.32 -4.34
C PHE A 32 3.77 -12.46 -5.59
N VAL A 33 3.68 -11.41 -6.43
CA VAL A 33 2.86 -11.40 -7.65
C VAL A 33 3.54 -10.68 -8.82
N PRO A 34 3.27 -11.08 -10.07
CA PRO A 34 2.94 -12.44 -10.51
C PRO A 34 4.22 -13.28 -10.57
N GLN A 35 4.37 -14.27 -9.75
CA GLN A 35 5.54 -15.15 -9.76
C GLN A 35 5.19 -16.51 -9.16
N ASP A 36 5.59 -17.58 -9.83
CA ASP A 36 5.38 -18.96 -9.39
C ASP A 36 6.68 -19.73 -9.11
N ASP A 37 7.81 -19.23 -9.58
CA ASP A 37 9.12 -19.83 -9.29
C ASP A 37 9.58 -19.48 -7.87
N LEU A 38 9.67 -20.50 -7.00
CA LEU A 38 10.04 -20.35 -5.60
C LEU A 38 11.41 -19.70 -5.39
N THR A 39 12.38 -20.00 -6.25
CA THR A 39 13.74 -19.45 -6.14
C THR A 39 13.73 -17.96 -6.45
N GLN A 40 13.00 -17.56 -7.49
CA GLN A 40 12.82 -16.17 -7.84
C GLN A 40 12.02 -15.42 -6.76
N MET A 41 10.90 -15.99 -6.29
CA MET A 41 10.13 -15.40 -5.20
C MET A 41 10.99 -15.11 -3.98
N LYS A 42 11.75 -16.11 -3.52
CA LYS A 42 12.66 -15.97 -2.37
C LYS A 42 13.69 -14.87 -2.60
N THR A 43 14.36 -14.89 -3.76
CA THR A 43 15.41 -13.92 -4.12
C THR A 43 14.87 -12.49 -4.18
N LEU A 44 13.72 -12.30 -4.83
CA LEU A 44 13.10 -10.99 -4.99
C LEU A 44 12.53 -10.47 -3.66
N THR A 45 11.93 -11.35 -2.85
CA THR A 45 11.49 -10.99 -1.49
C THR A 45 12.68 -10.55 -0.64
N GLN A 46 13.79 -11.31 -0.65
CA GLN A 46 15.00 -10.92 0.08
C GLN A 46 15.53 -9.56 -0.37
N LYS A 47 15.55 -9.29 -1.68
CA LYS A 47 16.00 -8.02 -2.24
C LYS A 47 15.12 -6.87 -1.76
N LEU A 48 13.80 -7.02 -1.82
CA LEU A 48 12.83 -6.01 -1.37
C LEU A 48 13.02 -5.71 0.13
N LEU A 49 13.01 -6.76 0.96
CA LEU A 49 13.16 -6.62 2.42
C LEU A 49 14.50 -5.98 2.80
N THR A 50 15.58 -6.37 2.12
CA THR A 50 16.91 -5.75 2.32
C THR A 50 16.87 -4.25 2.00
N THR A 51 16.23 -3.85 0.90
CA THR A 51 16.06 -2.45 0.51
C THR A 51 15.28 -1.67 1.56
N LEU A 52 14.17 -2.22 2.06
CA LEU A 52 13.35 -1.58 3.10
C LEU A 52 14.15 -1.40 4.41
N LYS A 53 14.89 -2.44 4.85
CA LYS A 53 15.70 -2.39 6.07
C LYS A 53 16.84 -1.38 5.98
N GLN A 54 17.59 -1.39 4.88
CA GLN A 54 18.72 -0.47 4.69
C GLN A 54 18.27 0.99 4.71
N ASN A 55 17.07 1.28 4.24
CA ASN A 55 16.49 2.61 4.24
C ASN A 55 15.61 2.91 5.46
N LYS A 56 15.53 1.98 6.44
CA LYS A 56 14.72 2.10 7.65
C LYS A 56 13.24 2.43 7.36
N VAL A 57 12.68 1.84 6.33
CA VAL A 57 11.29 2.01 5.93
C VAL A 57 10.43 1.01 6.69
N PRO A 58 9.56 1.44 7.63
CA PRO A 58 8.56 0.55 8.22
C PRO A 58 7.56 0.14 7.13
N ALA A 59 7.23 -1.16 7.09
CA ALA A 59 6.27 -1.66 6.13
C ALA A 59 5.41 -2.77 6.75
N ILE A 60 4.23 -2.98 6.14
CA ILE A 60 3.34 -4.09 6.45
C ILE A 60 2.95 -4.79 5.16
N GLY A 61 2.87 -6.13 5.20
CA GLY A 61 2.37 -6.93 4.09
C GLY A 61 1.01 -7.54 4.40
N PHE A 62 0.09 -7.53 3.44
CA PHE A 62 -1.24 -8.12 3.54
C PHE A 62 -1.29 -9.45 2.77
N VAL A 63 -1.69 -10.52 3.45
CA VAL A 63 -1.48 -11.90 3.03
C VAL A 63 -2.76 -12.52 2.51
N ASN A 64 -2.69 -13.13 1.32
CA ASN A 64 -3.71 -14.09 0.87
C ASN A 64 -3.17 -15.50 1.11
N GLU A 65 -3.64 -16.17 2.18
CA GLU A 65 -3.05 -17.45 2.58
C GLU A 65 -3.23 -18.58 1.56
N THR A 66 -4.21 -18.49 0.65
CA THR A 66 -4.34 -19.46 -0.45
C THR A 66 -3.05 -19.59 -1.27
N LYS A 67 -2.26 -18.50 -1.39
CA LYS A 67 -0.97 -18.50 -2.11
C LYS A 67 0.11 -19.36 -1.41
N LEU A 68 -0.09 -19.70 -0.15
CA LEU A 68 0.80 -20.58 0.61
C LEU A 68 0.52 -22.07 0.33
N HIS A 69 -0.71 -22.40 -0.07
CA HIS A 69 -1.20 -23.78 -0.18
C HIS A 69 -1.07 -24.34 -1.61
N LYS A 70 0.16 -24.36 -2.13
CA LYS A 70 0.45 -25.05 -3.39
C LYS A 70 1.06 -26.42 -3.07
N PRO A 71 0.50 -27.53 -3.61
CA PRO A 71 0.95 -28.89 -3.30
C PRO A 71 2.48 -29.04 -3.41
N ASN A 72 3.10 -29.61 -2.38
CA ASN A 72 4.54 -29.82 -2.22
C ASN A 72 5.38 -28.54 -2.08
N GLU A 73 4.79 -27.34 -2.01
CA GLU A 73 5.50 -26.08 -1.87
C GLU A 73 5.14 -25.32 -0.56
N GLU A 74 4.18 -25.81 0.25
CA GLU A 74 3.62 -25.09 1.41
C GLU A 74 4.69 -24.64 2.39
N ALA A 75 5.63 -25.52 2.72
CA ALA A 75 6.73 -25.20 3.66
C ALA A 75 7.65 -24.11 3.09
N ALA A 76 7.96 -24.19 1.80
CA ALA A 76 8.83 -23.23 1.13
C ALA A 76 8.14 -21.85 0.99
N ARG A 77 6.85 -21.82 0.64
CA ARG A 77 6.04 -20.60 0.53
C ARG A 77 5.85 -19.94 1.91
N THR A 78 5.56 -20.74 2.93
CA THR A 78 5.49 -20.26 4.33
C THR A 78 6.84 -19.70 4.79
N ALA A 79 7.96 -20.30 4.39
CA ALA A 79 9.29 -19.77 4.71
C ALA A 79 9.56 -18.41 4.05
N ILE A 80 9.05 -18.17 2.83
CA ILE A 80 9.12 -16.84 2.18
C ILE A 80 8.29 -15.82 2.96
N LEU A 81 7.07 -16.15 3.38
CA LEU A 81 6.26 -15.27 4.22
C LEU A 81 6.97 -14.96 5.55
N LYS A 82 7.59 -15.99 6.17
CA LYS A 82 8.33 -15.84 7.41
C LYS A 82 9.49 -14.85 7.32
N MET A 83 10.10 -14.64 6.14
CA MET A 83 11.18 -13.66 5.95
C MET A 83 10.74 -12.24 6.34
N TRP A 84 9.49 -11.85 6.07
CA TRP A 84 8.95 -10.56 6.48
C TRP A 84 9.00 -10.37 7.99
N ILE A 85 8.54 -11.37 8.73
CA ILE A 85 8.49 -11.33 10.21
C ILE A 85 9.90 -11.39 10.81
N ASP A 86 10.78 -12.23 10.25
CA ASP A 86 12.17 -12.37 10.72
C ASP A 86 12.96 -11.06 10.52
N ASP A 87 12.63 -10.30 9.49
CA ASP A 87 13.20 -8.98 9.22
C ASP A 87 12.51 -7.83 10.00
N GLY A 88 11.51 -8.15 10.83
CA GLY A 88 10.88 -7.21 11.76
C GLY A 88 9.62 -6.55 11.22
N PHE A 89 9.22 -6.81 9.98
CA PHE A 89 8.02 -6.25 9.36
C PHE A 89 6.74 -6.82 9.96
N GLU A 90 5.62 -6.13 9.73
CA GLU A 90 4.30 -6.57 10.14
C GLU A 90 3.61 -7.33 9.01
N LEU A 91 2.63 -8.17 9.40
CA LEU A 91 1.71 -8.82 8.48
C LEU A 91 0.28 -8.52 8.89
N GLY A 92 -0.63 -8.49 7.92
CA GLY A 92 -2.07 -8.32 8.09
C GLY A 92 -2.85 -9.24 7.15
N ASN A 93 -4.13 -9.36 7.41
CA ASN A 93 -5.06 -10.22 6.69
C ASN A 93 -5.56 -9.53 5.40
N HIS A 94 -5.52 -10.25 4.28
CA HIS A 94 -6.08 -9.81 2.99
C HIS A 94 -7.09 -10.82 2.44
N THR A 95 -7.80 -11.51 3.34
CA THR A 95 -8.62 -12.70 3.13
C THR A 95 -7.83 -13.91 2.61
N TYR A 96 -8.43 -15.08 2.67
CA TYR A 96 -7.78 -16.32 2.18
C TYR A 96 -7.59 -16.30 0.68
N SER A 97 -8.68 -16.07 -0.08
CA SER A 97 -8.74 -16.24 -1.53
C SER A 97 -8.65 -14.95 -2.34
N HIS A 98 -8.40 -13.80 -1.69
CA HIS A 98 -8.57 -12.48 -2.30
C HIS A 98 -10.02 -12.26 -2.76
N LEU A 99 -10.97 -12.57 -1.86
CA LEU A 99 -12.40 -12.60 -2.14
C LEU A 99 -12.93 -11.26 -2.66
N ASP A 100 -13.68 -11.31 -3.78
CA ASP A 100 -14.39 -10.11 -4.27
C ASP A 100 -15.58 -9.79 -3.37
N MET A 101 -15.34 -8.92 -2.39
CA MET A 101 -16.34 -8.52 -1.39
C MET A 101 -17.57 -7.82 -2.01
N PHE A 102 -17.50 -7.41 -3.28
CA PHE A 102 -18.64 -6.86 -3.98
C PHE A 102 -19.71 -7.91 -4.31
N LYS A 103 -19.32 -9.19 -4.41
CA LYS A 103 -20.20 -10.31 -4.74
C LYS A 103 -20.47 -11.24 -3.57
N ALA A 104 -19.64 -11.20 -2.54
CA ALA A 104 -19.67 -12.13 -1.43
C ALA A 104 -20.83 -11.88 -0.48
N THR A 105 -21.37 -12.95 0.10
CA THR A 105 -22.24 -12.86 1.27
C THR A 105 -21.43 -12.60 2.54
N ALA A 106 -22.10 -12.19 3.62
CA ALA A 106 -21.46 -12.01 4.92
C ALA A 106 -20.82 -13.31 5.45
N GLU A 107 -21.46 -14.44 5.24
CA GLU A 107 -20.97 -15.77 5.64
C GLU A 107 -19.74 -16.18 4.85
N GLU A 108 -19.75 -15.98 3.53
CA GLU A 108 -18.58 -16.25 2.67
C GLU A 108 -17.38 -15.36 3.07
N PHE A 109 -17.64 -14.08 3.32
CA PHE A 109 -16.60 -13.16 3.77
C PHE A 109 -16.02 -13.58 5.13
N GLN A 110 -16.87 -13.89 6.12
CA GLN A 110 -16.40 -14.33 7.44
C GLN A 110 -15.56 -15.59 7.33
N LYS A 111 -16.00 -16.56 6.55
CA LYS A 111 -15.25 -17.81 6.33
C LYS A 111 -13.90 -17.54 5.68
N ASP A 112 -13.86 -16.68 4.66
CA ASP A 112 -12.63 -16.37 3.92
C ASP A 112 -11.64 -15.56 4.79
N LEU A 113 -12.15 -14.61 5.59
CA LEU A 113 -11.37 -13.86 6.58
C LEU A 113 -10.68 -14.80 7.58
N LEU A 114 -11.46 -15.71 8.21
CA LEU A 114 -10.95 -16.64 9.22
C LEU A 114 -10.02 -17.72 8.62
N SER A 115 -10.25 -18.11 7.39
CA SER A 115 -9.33 -19.01 6.68
C SER A 115 -8.00 -18.35 6.34
N GLY A 116 -8.00 -17.04 6.16
CA GLY A 116 -6.83 -16.24 5.74
C GLY A 116 -5.92 -15.80 6.89
N GLU A 117 -6.13 -16.26 8.13
CA GLU A 117 -5.34 -15.85 9.30
C GLU A 117 -4.54 -16.98 9.96
N VAL A 118 -4.75 -18.23 9.52
CA VAL A 118 -4.29 -19.42 10.23
C VAL A 118 -2.76 -19.50 10.30
N VAL A 119 -2.10 -19.35 9.17
CA VAL A 119 -0.64 -19.40 9.08
C VAL A 119 -0.02 -18.09 9.59
N THR A 120 -0.58 -16.96 9.21
CA THR A 120 -0.09 -15.63 9.55
C THR A 120 -0.13 -15.40 11.07
N LYS A 121 -1.24 -15.69 11.73
CA LYS A 121 -1.35 -15.60 13.21
C LYS A 121 -0.35 -16.52 13.91
N LYS A 122 -0.17 -17.75 13.44
CA LYS A 122 0.82 -18.69 14.00
C LYS A 122 2.24 -18.14 13.90
N LEU A 123 2.62 -17.59 12.75
CA LEU A 123 3.94 -17.03 12.53
C LEU A 123 4.18 -15.78 13.40
N LEU A 124 3.19 -14.89 13.51
CA LEU A 124 3.27 -13.70 14.34
C LEU A 124 3.33 -14.05 15.83
N ALA A 125 2.49 -14.99 16.29
CA ALA A 125 2.49 -15.45 17.69
C ALA A 125 3.83 -16.04 18.11
N ALA A 126 4.55 -16.73 17.22
CA ALA A 126 5.90 -17.24 17.48
C ALA A 126 6.93 -16.13 17.74
N LYS A 127 6.63 -14.88 17.44
CA LYS A 127 7.42 -13.66 17.70
C LYS A 127 6.78 -12.75 18.77
N GLY A 128 5.76 -13.21 19.48
CA GLY A 128 5.03 -12.41 20.47
C GLY A 128 4.22 -11.25 19.86
N LYS A 129 3.92 -11.32 18.56
CA LYS A 129 3.13 -10.33 17.83
C LYS A 129 1.71 -10.84 17.56
N GLN A 130 0.81 -9.91 17.24
CA GLN A 130 -0.57 -10.19 16.85
C GLN A 130 -0.84 -9.67 15.44
N GLU A 131 -1.72 -10.35 14.70
CA GLU A 131 -2.28 -9.85 13.47
C GLU A 131 -3.41 -8.87 13.78
N ARG A 132 -3.17 -7.60 13.47
CA ARG A 132 -4.04 -6.48 13.92
C ARG A 132 -4.82 -5.83 12.78
N TYR A 133 -4.35 -5.97 11.54
CA TYR A 133 -4.82 -5.18 10.41
C TYR A 133 -5.45 -6.04 9.33
N PHE A 134 -6.51 -5.50 8.75
CA PHE A 134 -7.21 -6.07 7.61
C PHE A 134 -7.19 -5.10 6.42
N ARG A 135 -6.94 -5.62 5.23
CA ARG A 135 -7.03 -4.89 3.95
C ARG A 135 -8.11 -5.51 3.09
N HIS A 136 -9.02 -4.69 2.60
CA HIS A 136 -10.07 -5.11 1.68
C HIS A 136 -9.49 -5.50 0.31
N PRO A 137 -9.73 -6.72 -0.19
CA PRO A 137 -9.43 -7.07 -1.58
C PRO A 137 -10.08 -6.09 -2.56
N TYR A 138 -9.35 -5.72 -3.61
CA TYR A 138 -9.78 -4.73 -4.60
C TYR A 138 -10.21 -3.38 -4.00
N LEU A 139 -9.87 -3.09 -2.76
CA LEU A 139 -10.39 -1.98 -1.97
C LEU A 139 -11.94 -1.94 -1.91
N ASN A 140 -12.62 -3.04 -2.18
CA ASN A 140 -14.08 -3.14 -2.15
C ASN A 140 -14.57 -3.36 -0.71
N THR A 141 -15.57 -2.58 -0.29
CA THR A 141 -16.15 -2.65 1.08
C THR A 141 -17.57 -3.19 1.10
N GLY A 142 -18.09 -3.62 -0.04
CA GLY A 142 -19.46 -4.11 -0.22
C GLY A 142 -20.20 -3.32 -1.29
N ALA A 143 -21.23 -3.93 -1.87
CA ALA A 143 -22.04 -3.37 -2.97
C ALA A 143 -23.21 -2.51 -2.48
N THR A 144 -23.63 -2.69 -1.23
CA THR A 144 -24.74 -1.97 -0.61
C THR A 144 -24.35 -1.50 0.80
N PRO A 145 -25.05 -0.49 1.36
CA PRO A 145 -24.81 -0.06 2.74
C PRO A 145 -24.99 -1.19 3.77
N ASP A 146 -25.98 -2.06 3.60
CA ASP A 146 -26.24 -3.19 4.50
C ASP A 146 -25.13 -4.22 4.44
N GLN A 147 -24.66 -4.56 3.24
CA GLN A 147 -23.54 -5.47 3.04
C GLN A 147 -22.25 -4.90 3.65
N LYS A 148 -21.95 -3.62 3.39
CA LYS A 148 -20.81 -2.94 4.00
C LYS A 148 -20.89 -2.97 5.53
N SER A 149 -22.06 -2.66 6.11
CA SER A 149 -22.26 -2.69 7.57
C SER A 149 -22.04 -4.08 8.16
N ALA A 150 -22.50 -5.13 7.45
CA ALA A 150 -22.28 -6.52 7.87
C ALA A 150 -20.78 -6.89 7.85
N PHE A 151 -20.06 -6.47 6.81
CA PHE A 151 -18.62 -6.73 6.70
C PHE A 151 -17.82 -5.94 7.75
N ASP A 152 -18.13 -4.67 7.94
CA ASP A 152 -17.49 -3.83 8.96
C ASP A 152 -17.67 -4.45 10.37
N LYS A 153 -18.87 -5.00 10.64
CA LYS A 153 -19.15 -5.71 11.90
C LYS A 153 -18.30 -6.98 12.04
N ILE A 154 -18.20 -7.81 10.98
CA ILE A 154 -17.38 -9.03 11.01
C ILE A 154 -15.91 -8.68 11.26
N ILE A 155 -15.36 -7.64 10.61
CA ILE A 155 -13.98 -7.18 10.80
C ILE A 155 -13.77 -6.76 12.26
N ALA A 156 -14.69 -5.97 12.82
CA ALA A 156 -14.61 -5.50 14.21
C ALA A 156 -14.76 -6.63 15.24
N ASP A 157 -15.71 -7.54 15.06
CA ASP A 157 -15.94 -8.70 15.93
C ASP A 157 -14.70 -9.62 16.00
N ASN A 158 -13.91 -9.67 14.92
CA ASN A 158 -12.65 -10.42 14.87
C ASN A 158 -11.42 -9.59 15.26
N HIS A 159 -11.63 -8.40 15.85
CA HIS A 159 -10.59 -7.52 16.41
C HIS A 159 -9.60 -6.97 15.37
N TYR A 160 -10.01 -6.87 14.11
CA TYR A 160 -9.20 -6.24 13.08
C TYR A 160 -9.46 -4.74 12.98
N THR A 161 -8.39 -3.99 12.73
CA THR A 161 -8.42 -2.60 12.31
C THR A 161 -8.27 -2.55 10.79
N VAL A 162 -9.20 -1.88 10.12
CA VAL A 162 -9.08 -1.66 8.66
C VAL A 162 -7.84 -0.83 8.36
N ALA A 163 -7.08 -1.27 7.37
CA ALA A 163 -5.96 -0.53 6.78
C ALA A 163 -6.43 0.16 5.49
N PRO A 164 -6.86 1.43 5.55
CA PRO A 164 -7.29 2.16 4.35
C PRO A 164 -6.12 2.46 3.41
N VAL A 165 -6.43 2.81 2.17
CA VAL A 165 -5.46 3.27 1.17
C VAL A 165 -5.78 4.71 0.80
N THR A 166 -4.81 5.60 0.91
CA THR A 166 -4.97 6.99 0.47
C THR A 166 -4.21 7.28 -0.82
N VAL A 167 -3.17 6.48 -1.12
CA VAL A 167 -2.43 6.55 -2.38
C VAL A 167 -2.55 5.20 -3.07
N ASP A 168 -3.49 5.11 -4.00
CA ASP A 168 -3.68 3.98 -4.92
C ASP A 168 -2.93 4.23 -6.23
N ASN A 169 -2.62 3.18 -6.99
CA ASN A 169 -1.85 3.30 -8.23
C ASN A 169 -1.90 2.04 -9.09
N GLY A 170 -1.30 2.11 -10.27
CA GLY A 170 -1.24 1.01 -11.23
C GLY A 170 0.05 0.17 -11.19
N ASP A 171 0.73 0.03 -10.07
CA ASP A 171 2.01 -0.72 -9.98
C ASP A 171 1.87 -2.16 -10.48
N TYR A 172 0.72 -2.80 -10.27
CA TYR A 172 0.42 -4.16 -10.75
C TYR A 172 0.41 -4.27 -12.29
N ILE A 173 0.02 -3.20 -12.99
CA ILE A 173 0.07 -3.13 -14.46
C ILE A 173 1.52 -3.10 -14.91
N PHE A 174 2.33 -2.21 -14.32
CA PHE A 174 3.77 -2.14 -14.58
C PHE A 174 4.46 -3.46 -14.27
N ALA A 175 4.19 -4.04 -13.10
CA ALA A 175 4.79 -5.30 -12.65
C ALA A 175 4.51 -6.43 -13.63
N SER A 176 3.30 -6.48 -14.12
CA SER A 176 2.83 -7.49 -15.05
C SER A 176 3.56 -7.43 -16.39
N VAL A 177 3.69 -6.24 -16.98
CA VAL A 177 4.43 -6.03 -18.24
C VAL A 177 5.94 -6.22 -18.04
N TYR A 178 6.45 -5.80 -16.89
CA TYR A 178 7.86 -5.99 -16.52
C TYR A 178 8.23 -7.47 -16.36
N ALA A 179 7.35 -8.27 -15.74
CA ALA A 179 7.55 -9.70 -15.58
C ALA A 179 7.59 -10.43 -16.93
N GLU A 180 6.74 -10.03 -17.90
CA GLU A 180 6.79 -10.57 -19.26
C GLU A 180 8.08 -10.20 -20.00
N ALA A 181 8.54 -8.96 -19.86
CA ALA A 181 9.81 -8.53 -20.45
C ALA A 181 10.99 -9.30 -19.82
N LEU A 182 10.96 -9.53 -18.50
CA LEU A 182 11.95 -10.33 -17.80
C LEU A 182 11.96 -11.79 -18.30
N LYS A 183 10.78 -12.41 -18.43
CA LYS A 183 10.64 -13.78 -18.94
C LYS A 183 11.20 -13.95 -20.36
N LYS A 184 11.05 -12.91 -21.19
CA LYS A 184 11.58 -12.85 -22.56
C LYS A 184 13.05 -12.41 -22.62
N ASN A 185 13.67 -12.07 -21.47
CA ASN A 185 15.01 -11.47 -21.37
C ASN A 185 15.14 -10.17 -22.20
N ASP A 186 14.04 -9.44 -22.37
CA ASP A 186 14.00 -8.17 -23.09
C ASP A 186 14.46 -7.02 -22.18
N ARG A 187 15.77 -6.84 -22.09
CA ARG A 187 16.39 -5.79 -21.25
C ARG A 187 16.01 -4.38 -21.67
N THR A 188 15.77 -4.16 -22.98
CA THR A 188 15.37 -2.85 -23.52
C THR A 188 13.98 -2.47 -23.00
N MET A 189 13.03 -3.39 -23.08
CA MET A 189 11.69 -3.17 -22.57
C MET A 189 11.69 -3.05 -21.05
N MET A 190 12.42 -3.90 -20.31
CA MET A 190 12.57 -3.79 -18.85
C MET A 190 13.04 -2.39 -18.43
N LYS A 191 14.11 -1.89 -19.11
CA LYS A 191 14.61 -0.53 -18.83
C LYS A 191 13.56 0.54 -19.14
N ARG A 192 12.90 0.45 -20.28
CA ARG A 192 11.86 1.41 -20.70
C ARG A 192 10.70 1.46 -19.69
N ILE A 193 10.28 0.30 -19.15
CA ILE A 193 9.23 0.21 -18.14
C ILE A 193 9.71 0.85 -16.82
N ALA A 194 10.91 0.53 -16.38
CA ALA A 194 11.50 1.10 -15.15
C ALA A 194 11.65 2.62 -15.23
N ASP A 195 12.15 3.13 -16.38
CA ASP A 195 12.29 4.58 -16.64
C ASP A 195 10.94 5.32 -16.58
N ALA A 196 9.82 4.64 -16.88
CA ALA A 196 8.48 5.21 -16.82
C ALA A 196 7.83 5.07 -15.42
N TYR A 197 8.25 4.08 -14.63
CA TYR A 197 7.58 3.74 -13.36
C TYR A 197 7.74 4.82 -12.29
N ILE A 198 8.97 5.25 -12.02
CA ILE A 198 9.22 6.26 -10.97
C ILE A 198 8.58 7.62 -11.32
N PRO A 199 8.66 8.17 -12.54
CA PRO A 199 7.91 9.36 -12.94
C PRO A 199 6.39 9.22 -12.77
N TYR A 200 5.81 8.06 -13.14
CA TYR A 200 4.39 7.79 -12.92
C TYR A 200 4.04 7.84 -11.42
N MET A 201 4.77 7.12 -10.57
CA MET A 201 4.53 7.12 -9.12
C MET A 201 4.73 8.52 -8.50
N ASN A 202 5.66 9.32 -9.04
CA ASN A 202 5.81 10.71 -8.61
C ASN A 202 4.56 11.54 -8.94
N SER A 203 3.96 11.36 -10.12
CA SER A 203 2.71 12.06 -10.48
C SER A 203 1.51 11.59 -9.66
N VAL A 204 1.47 10.30 -9.30
CA VAL A 204 0.45 9.74 -8.39
C VAL A 204 0.53 10.41 -7.01
N LEU A 205 1.72 10.57 -6.46
CA LEU A 205 1.89 11.26 -5.18
C LEU A 205 1.45 12.73 -5.27
N ASP A 206 1.81 13.45 -6.34
CA ASP A 206 1.36 14.84 -6.58
C ASP A 206 -0.17 14.94 -6.56
N PHE A 207 -0.83 14.00 -7.22
CA PHE A 207 -2.29 13.96 -7.30
C PHE A 207 -2.94 13.78 -5.93
N TYR A 208 -2.52 12.78 -5.15
CA TYR A 208 -3.12 12.52 -3.84
C TYR A 208 -2.73 13.58 -2.77
N GLU A 209 -1.56 14.18 -2.87
CA GLU A 209 -1.20 15.35 -2.05
C GLU A 209 -2.13 16.53 -2.33
N LYS A 210 -2.42 16.80 -3.61
CA LYS A 210 -3.37 17.84 -4.03
C LYS A 210 -4.78 17.53 -3.52
N GLN A 211 -5.26 16.29 -3.68
CA GLN A 211 -6.58 15.88 -3.19
C GLN A 211 -6.68 16.01 -1.67
N SER A 212 -5.65 15.58 -0.92
CA SER A 212 -5.61 15.74 0.53
C SER A 212 -5.77 17.19 0.94
N LYS A 213 -4.99 18.10 0.35
CA LYS A 213 -5.10 19.54 0.63
C LYS A 213 -6.47 20.12 0.27
N THR A 214 -7.03 19.69 -0.86
CA THR A 214 -8.33 20.19 -1.33
C THR A 214 -9.46 19.74 -0.41
N LEU A 215 -9.44 18.48 0.06
CA LEU A 215 -10.50 17.93 0.90
C LEU A 215 -10.36 18.36 2.36
N LEU A 216 -9.13 18.36 2.90
CA LEU A 216 -8.86 18.44 4.33
C LEU A 216 -8.29 19.80 4.76
N GLY A 217 -7.76 20.59 3.83
CA GLY A 217 -7.02 21.82 4.10
C GLY A 217 -5.56 21.60 4.54
N TYR A 218 -5.09 20.34 4.58
CA TYR A 218 -3.72 19.98 4.96
C TYR A 218 -3.26 18.71 4.24
N GLU A 219 -1.95 18.42 4.26
CA GLU A 219 -1.39 17.15 3.82
C GLU A 219 -1.47 16.13 4.95
N MET A 220 -2.36 15.13 4.80
CA MET A 220 -2.52 14.07 5.78
C MET A 220 -1.36 13.07 5.75
N LYS A 221 -1.24 12.24 6.79
CA LYS A 221 -0.39 11.06 6.77
C LYS A 221 -0.93 10.06 5.75
N GLN A 222 -0.15 9.79 4.71
CA GLN A 222 -0.59 8.93 3.59
C GLN A 222 -0.36 7.45 3.89
N ILE A 223 -1.17 6.58 3.26
CA ILE A 223 -0.97 5.13 3.23
C ILE A 223 -0.90 4.73 1.76
N LEU A 224 0.32 4.33 1.34
CA LEU A 224 0.59 3.87 -0.03
C LEU A 224 0.35 2.37 -0.13
N LEU A 225 -0.46 1.98 -1.12
CA LEU A 225 -0.59 0.61 -1.57
C LEU A 225 0.40 0.35 -2.70
N VAL A 226 1.17 -0.71 -2.58
CA VAL A 226 1.94 -1.34 -3.66
C VAL A 226 1.88 -2.86 -3.47
N HIS A 227 2.38 -3.63 -4.44
CA HIS A 227 2.43 -5.09 -4.31
C HIS A 227 3.87 -5.59 -4.19
N ALA A 228 4.05 -6.73 -3.50
CA ALA A 228 5.32 -7.45 -3.52
C ALA A 228 5.48 -8.09 -4.91
N ASN A 229 6.18 -7.41 -5.81
CA ASN A 229 6.32 -7.79 -7.21
C ASN A 229 7.73 -7.49 -7.76
N THR A 230 8.00 -7.94 -8.97
CA THR A 230 9.34 -7.89 -9.57
C THR A 230 9.83 -6.46 -9.78
N ILE A 231 8.97 -5.53 -10.22
CA ILE A 231 9.41 -4.15 -10.43
C ILE A 231 9.71 -3.46 -9.11
N ASN A 232 8.89 -3.68 -8.09
CA ASN A 232 9.14 -3.14 -6.75
C ASN A 232 10.39 -3.77 -6.12
N ALA A 233 10.60 -5.07 -6.25
CA ALA A 233 11.84 -5.70 -5.76
C ALA A 233 13.10 -5.12 -6.42
N ASN A 234 13.02 -4.70 -7.68
CA ASN A 234 14.15 -4.17 -8.42
C ASN A 234 14.35 -2.65 -8.26
N HIS A 235 13.27 -1.89 -8.11
CA HIS A 235 13.28 -0.42 -8.21
C HIS A 235 12.74 0.30 -6.97
N PHE A 236 12.45 -0.40 -5.86
CA PHE A 236 11.93 0.25 -4.66
C PHE A 236 12.93 1.21 -4.00
N GLY A 237 14.22 0.99 -4.18
CA GLY A 237 15.25 1.95 -3.76
C GLY A 237 15.12 3.31 -4.45
N GLU A 238 14.81 3.31 -5.74
CA GLU A 238 14.54 4.53 -6.52
C GLU A 238 13.23 5.20 -6.08
N MET A 239 12.21 4.40 -5.76
CA MET A 239 10.95 4.88 -5.18
C MET A 239 11.18 5.58 -3.84
N ILE A 240 11.95 4.96 -2.93
CA ILE A 240 12.32 5.56 -1.65
C ILE A 240 13.06 6.88 -1.86
N ALA A 241 14.05 6.91 -2.73
CA ALA A 241 14.84 8.13 -3.02
C ALA A 241 13.95 9.25 -3.57
N MET A 242 13.00 8.93 -4.45
CA MET A 242 12.02 9.89 -4.98
C MET A 242 11.15 10.44 -3.85
N MET A 243 10.60 9.59 -2.97
CA MET A 243 9.78 10.01 -1.83
C MET A 243 10.57 10.86 -0.83
N GLN A 244 11.83 10.49 -0.54
CA GLN A 244 12.72 11.29 0.33
C GLN A 244 13.00 12.68 -0.27
N LYS A 245 13.25 12.76 -1.58
CA LYS A 245 13.42 14.03 -2.29
C LYS A 245 12.16 14.91 -2.22
N ARG A 246 10.98 14.33 -2.12
CA ARG A 246 9.70 15.02 -1.89
C ARG A 246 9.49 15.44 -0.43
N GLY A 247 10.41 15.10 0.47
CA GLY A 247 10.33 15.42 1.89
C GLY A 247 9.48 14.45 2.72
N TYR A 248 9.22 13.24 2.21
CA TYR A 248 8.51 12.21 2.97
C TYR A 248 9.39 11.58 4.05
N GLN A 249 8.80 11.45 5.24
CA GLN A 249 9.23 10.57 6.31
C GLN A 249 8.41 9.29 6.25
N PHE A 250 9.08 8.15 6.31
CA PHE A 250 8.42 6.85 6.40
C PHE A 250 7.99 6.58 7.84
N ILE A 251 6.72 6.23 8.00
CA ILE A 251 6.11 5.93 9.30
C ILE A 251 5.43 4.56 9.27
N SER A 252 5.13 3.99 10.43
CA SER A 252 4.34 2.76 10.51
C SER A 252 2.88 3.01 10.12
N LEU A 253 2.16 1.94 9.76
CA LEU A 253 0.71 2.01 9.55
C LEU A 253 -0.02 2.52 10.80
N GLU A 254 0.39 2.06 12.00
CA GLU A 254 -0.15 2.53 13.27
C GLU A 254 -0.02 4.05 13.43
N GLU A 255 1.15 4.60 13.10
CA GLU A 255 1.36 6.05 13.18
C GLU A 255 0.57 6.82 12.10
N ALA A 256 0.41 6.24 10.90
CA ALA A 256 -0.42 6.85 9.86
C ALA A 256 -1.89 6.95 10.32
N LEU A 257 -2.44 5.88 10.89
CA LEU A 257 -3.83 5.81 11.36
C LEU A 257 -4.16 6.79 12.50
N ARG A 258 -3.17 7.43 13.13
CA ARG A 258 -3.38 8.51 14.11
C ARG A 258 -3.78 9.84 13.47
N ASP A 259 -3.74 9.96 12.14
CA ASP A 259 -4.25 11.16 11.48
C ASP A 259 -5.78 11.23 11.64
N LYS A 260 -6.27 12.43 11.97
CA LYS A 260 -7.71 12.68 12.22
C LYS A 260 -8.60 12.34 11.01
N ALA A 261 -8.05 12.39 9.80
CA ALA A 261 -8.82 12.07 8.59
C ALA A 261 -9.32 10.62 8.59
N TYR A 262 -8.58 9.67 9.19
CA TYR A 262 -9.00 8.28 9.29
C TYR A 262 -10.20 8.05 10.22
N GLN A 263 -10.68 9.09 10.92
CA GLN A 263 -11.92 9.06 11.69
C GLN A 263 -13.15 9.46 10.87
N PHE A 264 -12.97 9.86 9.60
CA PHE A 264 -14.11 10.21 8.75
C PHE A 264 -14.93 8.98 8.40
N THR A 265 -16.25 9.18 8.41
CA THR A 265 -17.18 8.16 7.94
C THR A 265 -16.95 7.88 6.44
N ASP A 266 -16.94 6.60 6.09
CA ASP A 266 -16.94 6.11 4.73
C ASP A 266 -18.23 5.38 4.43
N SER A 267 -19.10 5.99 3.61
CA SER A 267 -20.36 5.39 3.15
C SER A 267 -20.28 4.92 1.69
N TYR A 268 -19.10 4.94 1.09
CA TYR A 268 -18.92 4.56 -0.30
C TYR A 268 -19.08 3.05 -0.50
N THR A 269 -19.92 2.67 -1.46
CA THR A 269 -20.20 1.27 -1.84
C THR A 269 -20.04 1.05 -3.36
N GLY A 270 -19.27 1.90 -4.02
CA GLY A 270 -19.00 1.76 -5.46
C GLY A 270 -18.05 0.60 -5.76
N ARG A 271 -18.22 0.03 -6.94
CA ARG A 271 -17.33 -1.00 -7.47
C ARG A 271 -15.97 -0.41 -7.86
N ASN A 272 -14.92 -1.25 -7.89
CA ASN A 272 -13.54 -0.87 -8.15
C ASN A 272 -13.07 0.13 -7.10
N GLY A 273 -12.63 -0.42 -5.97
CA GLY A 273 -12.24 0.32 -4.80
C GLY A 273 -11.37 1.50 -5.16
N THR A 274 -11.75 2.63 -4.65
CA THR A 274 -11.03 3.88 -4.85
C THR A 274 -10.32 4.28 -3.56
N SER A 275 -9.37 5.18 -3.64
CA SER A 275 -8.68 5.78 -2.51
C SER A 275 -9.66 6.29 -1.44
N TRP A 276 -9.29 6.16 -0.15
CA TRP A 276 -10.12 6.66 0.94
C TRP A 276 -10.31 8.18 0.90
N ILE A 277 -9.38 8.96 0.33
CA ILE A 277 -9.58 10.40 0.10
C ILE A 277 -10.75 10.62 -0.85
N GLN A 278 -10.84 9.84 -1.92
CA GLN A 278 -11.92 9.92 -2.89
C GLN A 278 -13.25 9.45 -2.28
N ARG A 279 -13.23 8.37 -1.48
CA ARG A 279 -14.43 7.85 -0.78
C ARG A 279 -14.99 8.87 0.21
N TRP A 280 -14.12 9.52 0.97
CA TRP A 280 -14.54 10.61 1.87
C TRP A 280 -15.09 11.80 1.13
N ALA A 281 -14.51 12.17 -0.01
CA ALA A 281 -15.04 13.23 -0.86
C ALA A 281 -16.45 12.90 -1.38
N TRP A 282 -16.68 11.64 -1.81
CA TRP A 282 -18.02 11.16 -2.17
C TRP A 282 -18.98 11.21 -0.99
N THR A 283 -18.61 10.67 0.16
CA THR A 283 -19.44 10.64 1.37
C THR A 283 -19.84 12.05 1.81
N GLN A 284 -18.91 13.01 1.75
CA GLN A 284 -19.12 14.40 2.13
C GLN A 284 -19.70 15.26 0.98
N LYS A 285 -19.89 14.70 -0.21
CA LYS A 285 -20.31 15.41 -1.42
C LYS A 285 -19.42 16.60 -1.77
N HIS A 286 -18.10 16.48 -1.47
CA HIS A 286 -17.14 17.57 -1.65
C HIS A 286 -16.76 17.76 -3.13
N GLN A 287 -17.50 18.60 -3.83
CA GLN A 287 -17.39 18.81 -5.27
C GLN A 287 -16.00 19.23 -5.76
N PRO A 288 -15.22 20.10 -5.05
CA PRO A 288 -13.88 20.46 -5.49
C PRO A 288 -12.95 19.24 -5.64
N THR A 289 -12.95 18.31 -4.67
CA THR A 289 -12.14 17.09 -4.74
C THR A 289 -12.69 16.09 -5.77
N ILE A 290 -14.02 15.93 -5.86
CA ILE A 290 -14.66 15.03 -6.85
C ILE A 290 -14.28 15.44 -8.28
N LYS A 291 -14.26 16.73 -8.59
CA LYS A 291 -13.82 17.22 -9.90
C LYS A 291 -12.39 16.85 -10.25
N GLN A 292 -11.52 16.74 -9.25
CA GLN A 292 -10.10 16.35 -9.45
C GLN A 292 -9.92 14.87 -9.82
N PHE A 293 -10.95 13.99 -9.66
CA PHE A 293 -10.80 12.57 -9.99
C PHE A 293 -10.41 12.33 -11.46
N GLN A 294 -10.82 13.23 -12.35
CA GLN A 294 -10.45 13.16 -13.78
C GLN A 294 -8.99 13.52 -14.05
N GLU A 295 -8.29 14.10 -13.07
CA GLU A 295 -6.87 14.44 -13.15
C GLU A 295 -5.97 13.29 -12.66
N GLU A 296 -6.53 12.15 -12.26
CA GLU A 296 -5.77 10.99 -11.80
C GLU A 296 -4.80 10.52 -12.89
N PRO A 297 -3.51 10.32 -12.54
CA PRO A 297 -2.50 9.96 -13.52
C PRO A 297 -2.79 8.60 -14.17
N ASN A 298 -2.85 8.57 -15.47
CA ASN A 298 -2.98 7.33 -16.21
C ASN A 298 -1.63 6.59 -16.31
N VAL A 299 -1.68 5.27 -16.30
CA VAL A 299 -0.55 4.44 -16.70
C VAL A 299 -0.15 4.81 -18.15
N PRO A 300 1.15 4.97 -18.45
CA PRO A 300 1.59 5.30 -19.81
C PRO A 300 1.01 4.36 -20.87
N GLU A 301 0.54 4.92 -21.97
CA GLU A 301 -0.20 4.19 -23.02
C GLU A 301 0.51 2.93 -23.53
N PHE A 302 1.84 2.98 -23.69
CA PHE A 302 2.58 1.81 -24.17
C PHE A 302 2.58 0.65 -23.16
N ILE A 303 2.52 0.94 -21.86
CA ILE A 303 2.41 -0.06 -20.79
C ILE A 303 0.99 -0.60 -20.76
N GLN A 304 0.00 0.30 -20.80
CA GLN A 304 -1.42 -0.09 -20.81
C GLN A 304 -1.74 -1.02 -21.99
N LYS A 305 -1.30 -0.67 -23.20
CA LYS A 305 -1.44 -1.52 -24.39
C LYS A 305 -0.74 -2.88 -24.25
N ALA A 306 0.47 -2.88 -23.70
CA ALA A 306 1.21 -4.13 -23.46
C ALA A 306 0.50 -5.02 -22.43
N TYR A 307 -0.10 -4.43 -21.41
CA TYR A 307 -0.91 -5.14 -20.42
C TYR A 307 -2.16 -5.79 -21.03
N GLU A 308 -2.95 -5.04 -21.80
CA GLU A 308 -4.17 -5.51 -22.47
C GLU A 308 -3.90 -6.62 -23.51
N ASN A 309 -2.77 -6.56 -24.20
CA ASN A 309 -2.38 -7.57 -25.19
C ASN A 309 -1.93 -8.90 -24.58
N ARG A 310 -1.70 -8.97 -23.26
CA ARG A 310 -1.38 -10.22 -22.56
C ARG A 310 -2.61 -11.07 -22.29
N GLU A 311 -3.79 -10.45 -22.18
CA GLU A 311 -5.05 -11.12 -21.87
C GLU A 311 -5.72 -11.72 -23.12
N LYS A 312 -5.11 -11.52 -24.30
CA LYS A 312 -5.51 -12.11 -25.58
C LYS A 312 -4.62 -13.29 -25.95
#